data_234ba0408e4cab626eed58779508450e
#
_entry.id   234ba0408e4cab626eed58779508450e
#
_cell.length_a   1.000
_cell.length_b   1.000
_cell.length_c   1.000
_cell.angle_alpha   90.00
_cell.angle_beta   90.00
_cell.angle_gamma   90.00
#
_symmetry.space_group_name_H-M   'P 1'
#
loop_
_entity.id
_entity.type
_entity.pdbx_description
1 polymer ?
#
loop_
_entity_poly.entity_id
_entity_poly.type
_entity_poly.pdbx_seq_one_letter_code
_entity_poly.pdbx_strand_id
1 'polypeptide(L)'
;TPDDMARLAIGGQRVSADAVEKWKIERGYDKPLFLNVKQEGVKKYTETIFYQRSVPLLTFDFGASDEGRDIGREIKARMWPSLALAVPTFVLGLALSIVFSLVLVFFRTTALDFWGVVVCVVMLSISSLFYIIAGQWLFSKILRLVPYSGFAGGWDTLKFLALPIVVAVIAGLGSEARFLRSLFLEEIGKDYVRTARAKGLSERVVLFKHVLRNALLPILTGAVASLPLLFMGSLISESFFGIPGLGSYTLDALSGQDFSIVRAMVFLGSSLYIVGLIMADISYTLADPRVRFE
;
A
#
# COMPACT_ATOMS: atom_id res chain seq x y z
N THR A 1 -0.25 17.45 21.02
CA THR A 1 -1.42 17.94 21.80
C THR A 1 -2.36 18.76 20.90
N PRO A 2 -3.65 19.00 21.27
CA PRO A 2 -4.54 19.90 20.53
C PRO A 2 -3.95 21.30 20.33
N ASP A 3 -3.12 21.77 21.26
CA ASP A 3 -2.42 23.06 21.16
C ASP A 3 -1.34 23.04 20.08
N ASP A 4 -0.61 21.93 19.93
CA ASP A 4 0.40 21.79 18.89
C ASP A 4 -0.27 21.72 17.51
N MET A 5 -1.38 21.00 17.38
CA MET A 5 -2.18 20.96 16.15
C MET A 5 -2.69 22.35 15.75
N ALA A 6 -3.22 23.12 16.72
CA ALA A 6 -3.66 24.47 16.47
C ALA A 6 -2.53 25.39 16.04
N ARG A 7 -1.38 25.33 16.71
CA ARG A 7 -0.18 26.12 16.35
C ARG A 7 0.34 25.79 14.96
N LEU A 8 0.39 24.52 14.60
CA LEU A 8 0.80 24.09 13.25
C LEU A 8 -0.17 24.61 12.19
N ALA A 9 -1.48 24.48 12.43
CA ALA A 9 -2.51 24.88 11.46
C ALA A 9 -2.61 26.41 11.26
N ILE A 10 -2.33 27.23 12.29
CA ILE A 10 -2.45 28.70 12.22
C ILE A 10 -1.17 29.38 11.70
N GLY A 11 -0.01 28.70 11.70
CA GLY A 11 1.21 29.28 11.16
C GLY A 11 2.45 29.28 12.07
N GLY A 12 2.55 28.35 13.04
CA GLY A 12 3.77 28.04 13.76
C GLY A 12 3.90 28.63 15.18
N GLN A 13 5.13 28.73 15.68
CA GLN A 13 5.42 28.99 17.11
C GLN A 13 5.06 30.41 17.63
N ARG A 14 4.73 31.38 16.77
CA ARG A 14 4.44 32.77 17.15
C ARG A 14 2.95 33.11 17.22
N VAL A 15 2.09 32.12 17.38
CA VAL A 15 0.63 32.32 17.45
C VAL A 15 0.23 32.70 18.88
N SER A 16 -0.67 33.68 19.02
CA SER A 16 -1.19 34.10 20.33
C SER A 16 -2.05 32.96 20.97
N ALA A 17 -2.05 32.93 22.30
CA ALA A 17 -2.86 31.95 23.05
C ALA A 17 -4.34 32.04 22.69
N ASP A 18 -4.87 33.26 22.50
CA ASP A 18 -6.27 33.49 22.12
C ASP A 18 -6.63 32.92 20.76
N ALA A 19 -5.70 32.96 19.77
CA ALA A 19 -5.92 32.39 18.46
C ALA A 19 -5.92 30.85 18.51
N VAL A 20 -5.06 30.25 19.34
CA VAL A 20 -5.06 28.79 19.60
C VAL A 20 -6.37 28.36 20.24
N GLU A 21 -6.87 29.08 21.22
CA GLU A 21 -8.11 28.74 21.91
C GLU A 21 -9.32 28.90 21.00
N LYS A 22 -9.38 29.95 20.20
CA LYS A 22 -10.41 30.14 19.17
C LYS A 22 -10.45 28.99 18.17
N TRP A 23 -9.28 28.59 17.65
CA TRP A 23 -9.17 27.47 16.72
C TRP A 23 -9.65 26.15 17.34
N LYS A 24 -9.31 25.90 18.63
CA LYS A 24 -9.78 24.70 19.34
C LYS A 24 -11.28 24.68 19.51
N ILE A 25 -11.91 25.81 19.87
CA ILE A 25 -13.35 25.93 20.04
C ILE A 25 -14.06 25.71 18.70
N GLU A 26 -13.63 26.40 17.65
CA GLU A 26 -14.24 26.29 16.30
C GLU A 26 -14.21 24.86 15.76
N ARG A 27 -13.19 24.10 16.11
CA ARG A 27 -13.01 22.72 15.64
C ARG A 27 -13.32 21.65 16.67
N GLY A 28 -13.84 22.02 17.84
CA GLY A 28 -14.26 21.08 18.89
C GLY A 28 -13.10 20.33 19.55
N TYR A 29 -11.93 20.93 19.62
CA TYR A 29 -10.76 20.45 20.35
C TYR A 29 -10.60 21.10 21.73
N ASP A 30 -11.58 21.85 22.17
CA ASP A 30 -11.67 22.50 23.48
C ASP A 30 -12.00 21.53 24.63
N LYS A 31 -12.47 20.32 24.29
CA LYS A 31 -12.84 19.29 25.24
C LYS A 31 -11.64 18.50 25.75
N PRO A 32 -11.74 17.88 26.96
CA PRO A 32 -10.67 16.99 27.45
C PRO A 32 -10.56 15.73 26.59
N LEU A 33 -9.34 15.14 26.54
CA LEU A 33 -9.03 14.02 25.65
C LEU A 33 -9.88 12.77 25.93
N PHE A 34 -9.93 12.29 27.20
CA PHE A 34 -10.55 11.00 27.57
C PHE A 34 -11.63 11.10 28.62
N LEU A 35 -11.54 12.06 29.54
CA LEU A 35 -12.41 12.17 30.70
C LEU A 35 -12.80 13.64 30.95
N ASN A 36 -14.10 13.93 30.88
CA ASN A 36 -14.61 15.25 31.21
C ASN A 36 -15.05 15.29 32.67
N VAL A 37 -14.16 15.71 33.56
CA VAL A 37 -14.39 15.78 35.01
C VAL A 37 -15.45 16.82 35.37
N LYS A 38 -15.76 17.79 34.48
CA LYS A 38 -16.77 18.83 34.70
C LYS A 38 -18.22 18.33 34.47
N GLN A 39 -18.39 17.11 33.94
CA GLN A 39 -19.68 16.51 33.63
C GLN A 39 -19.92 15.27 34.49
N GLU A 40 -21.19 14.96 34.74
CA GLU A 40 -21.62 13.79 35.52
C GLU A 40 -22.27 12.72 34.63
N GLY A 41 -22.26 11.47 35.11
CA GLY A 41 -22.86 10.34 34.42
C GLY A 41 -22.18 9.98 33.10
N VAL A 42 -22.96 9.61 32.07
CA VAL A 42 -22.49 9.17 30.75
C VAL A 42 -21.79 10.30 30.01
N LYS A 43 -22.16 11.54 30.22
CA LYS A 43 -21.56 12.73 29.59
C LYS A 43 -20.08 12.89 29.92
N LYS A 44 -19.64 12.36 31.08
CA LYS A 44 -18.23 12.32 31.49
C LYS A 44 -17.32 11.64 30.44
N TYR A 45 -17.84 10.67 29.70
CA TYR A 45 -17.12 9.90 28.69
C TYR A 45 -17.48 10.34 27.29
N THR A 46 -18.74 10.70 27.00
CA THR A 46 -19.19 11.05 25.65
C THR A 46 -18.83 12.46 25.21
N GLU A 47 -18.66 13.40 26.17
CA GLU A 47 -18.20 14.76 25.89
C GLU A 47 -16.66 14.86 25.97
N THR A 48 -15.98 14.03 25.22
CA THR A 48 -14.50 14.01 25.10
C THR A 48 -14.09 14.01 23.63
N ILE A 49 -12.89 14.49 23.34
CA ILE A 49 -12.34 14.47 21.99
C ILE A 49 -12.28 13.04 21.46
N PHE A 50 -11.83 12.08 22.29
CA PHE A 50 -11.75 10.68 21.91
C PHE A 50 -13.11 10.12 21.47
N TYR A 51 -14.15 10.28 22.29
CA TYR A 51 -15.46 9.75 21.96
C TYR A 51 -16.04 10.38 20.68
N GLN A 52 -15.99 11.71 20.59
CA GLN A 52 -16.61 12.43 19.47
C GLN A 52 -15.87 12.27 18.14
N ARG A 53 -14.57 11.99 18.19
CA ARG A 53 -13.72 11.94 17.00
C ARG A 53 -13.27 10.53 16.60
N SER A 54 -13.21 9.58 17.55
CA SER A 54 -12.70 8.23 17.27
C SER A 54 -13.81 7.17 17.26
N VAL A 55 -14.83 7.30 18.10
CA VAL A 55 -15.93 6.32 18.14
C VAL A 55 -16.74 6.28 16.85
N PRO A 56 -17.08 7.40 16.18
CA PRO A 56 -17.78 7.37 14.89
C PRO A 56 -16.99 6.64 13.79
N LEU A 57 -15.65 6.64 13.85
CA LEU A 57 -14.84 5.89 12.88
C LEU A 57 -15.14 4.39 12.89
N LEU A 58 -15.50 3.81 14.06
CA LEU A 58 -15.86 2.39 14.17
C LEU A 58 -17.12 2.03 13.38
N THR A 59 -17.98 3.01 13.10
CA THR A 59 -19.14 2.86 12.21
C THR A 59 -18.88 3.37 10.79
N PHE A 60 -17.61 3.62 10.46
CA PHE A 60 -17.17 4.21 9.17
C PHE A 60 -17.79 5.59 8.89
N ASP A 61 -18.19 6.31 9.95
CA ASP A 61 -18.52 7.72 9.86
C ASP A 61 -17.24 8.55 10.04
N PHE A 62 -16.71 9.02 8.92
CA PHE A 62 -15.45 9.78 8.88
C PHE A 62 -15.64 11.27 9.16
N GLY A 63 -16.90 11.75 9.15
CA GLY A 63 -17.22 13.15 9.35
C GLY A 63 -16.80 14.03 8.17
N ALA A 64 -16.59 15.31 8.47
CA ALA A 64 -16.21 16.32 7.48
C ALA A 64 -14.74 16.75 7.65
N SER A 65 -14.12 17.14 6.52
CA SER A 65 -12.82 17.79 6.46
C SER A 65 -12.86 19.20 7.07
N ASP A 66 -11.71 19.80 7.28
CA ASP A 66 -11.61 21.20 7.73
C ASP A 66 -12.23 22.21 6.75
N GLU A 67 -12.37 21.82 5.48
CA GLU A 67 -13.06 22.59 4.44
C GLU A 67 -14.58 22.28 4.35
N GLY A 68 -15.12 21.43 5.23
CA GLY A 68 -16.55 21.06 5.26
C GLY A 68 -16.96 19.99 4.24
N ARG A 69 -15.99 19.34 3.53
CA ARG A 69 -16.28 18.25 2.60
C ARG A 69 -16.47 16.93 3.35
N ASP A 70 -17.44 16.13 2.93
CA ASP A 70 -17.70 14.80 3.47
C ASP A 70 -16.54 13.85 3.09
N ILE A 71 -15.78 13.41 4.11
CA ILE A 71 -14.60 12.54 3.94
C ILE A 71 -15.00 11.18 3.37
N GLY A 72 -16.12 10.61 3.81
CA GLY A 72 -16.60 9.31 3.33
C GLY A 72 -16.93 9.32 1.84
N ARG A 73 -17.52 10.42 1.35
CA ARG A 73 -17.80 10.60 -0.08
C ARG A 73 -16.52 10.75 -0.90
N GLU A 74 -15.57 11.53 -0.40
CA GLU A 74 -14.26 11.69 -1.05
C GLU A 74 -13.51 10.36 -1.13
N ILE A 75 -13.49 9.57 -0.06
CA ILE A 75 -12.88 8.24 -0.05
C ILE A 75 -13.49 7.35 -1.14
N LYS A 76 -14.83 7.28 -1.23
CA LYS A 76 -15.51 6.47 -2.25
C LYS A 76 -15.17 6.91 -3.68
N ALA A 77 -15.11 8.21 -3.93
CA ALA A 77 -14.80 8.76 -5.25
C ALA A 77 -13.35 8.47 -5.67
N ARG A 78 -12.41 8.54 -4.73
CA ARG A 78 -10.97 8.37 -4.96
C ARG A 78 -10.48 6.93 -4.93
N MET A 79 -11.27 6.03 -4.39
CA MET A 79 -10.94 4.60 -4.30
C MET A 79 -10.74 3.96 -5.68
N TRP A 80 -11.58 4.30 -6.67
CA TRP A 80 -11.47 3.74 -8.01
C TRP A 80 -10.17 4.11 -8.73
N PRO A 81 -9.73 5.38 -8.80
CA PRO A 81 -8.43 5.74 -9.35
C PRO A 81 -7.25 5.00 -8.69
N SER A 82 -7.27 4.87 -7.36
CA SER A 82 -6.23 4.10 -6.64
C SER A 82 -6.21 2.64 -7.05
N LEU A 83 -7.37 1.98 -7.11
CA LEU A 83 -7.48 0.57 -7.55
C LEU A 83 -7.07 0.38 -9.01
N ALA A 84 -7.44 1.33 -9.89
CA ALA A 84 -7.07 1.28 -11.30
C ALA A 84 -5.55 1.31 -11.52
N LEU A 85 -4.80 1.93 -10.62
CA LEU A 85 -3.34 1.90 -10.59
C LEU A 85 -2.82 0.65 -9.85
N ALA A 86 -3.31 0.38 -8.64
CA ALA A 86 -2.75 -0.60 -7.74
C ALA A 86 -2.96 -2.05 -8.21
N VAL A 87 -4.15 -2.39 -8.72
CA VAL A 87 -4.47 -3.77 -9.13
C VAL A 87 -3.62 -4.23 -10.32
N PRO A 88 -3.51 -3.50 -11.44
CA PRO A 88 -2.63 -3.89 -12.53
C PRO A 88 -1.16 -3.93 -12.12
N THR A 89 -0.70 -2.97 -11.31
CA THR A 89 0.66 -2.95 -10.78
C THR A 89 0.96 -4.20 -9.96
N PHE A 90 0.06 -4.57 -9.07
CA PHE A 90 0.18 -5.76 -8.22
C PHE A 90 0.22 -7.05 -9.04
N VAL A 91 -0.74 -7.23 -9.95
CA VAL A 91 -0.83 -8.45 -10.77
C VAL A 91 0.37 -8.60 -11.70
N LEU A 92 0.74 -7.53 -12.41
CA LEU A 92 1.90 -7.54 -13.31
C LEU A 92 3.21 -7.66 -12.54
N GLY A 93 3.36 -6.96 -11.41
CA GLY A 93 4.51 -7.04 -10.55
C GLY A 93 4.74 -8.46 -10.03
N LEU A 94 3.71 -9.07 -9.45
CA LEU A 94 3.78 -10.44 -8.95
C LEU A 94 4.10 -11.45 -10.07
N ALA A 95 3.42 -11.35 -11.21
CA ALA A 95 3.64 -12.26 -12.34
C ALA A 95 5.07 -12.14 -12.89
N LEU A 96 5.57 -10.93 -13.11
CA LEU A 96 6.92 -10.70 -13.59
C LEU A 96 7.97 -11.13 -12.56
N SER A 97 7.75 -10.90 -11.28
CA SER A 97 8.65 -11.31 -10.20
C SER A 97 8.73 -12.85 -10.09
N ILE A 98 7.61 -13.55 -10.23
CA ILE A 98 7.58 -15.02 -10.30
C ILE A 98 8.39 -15.52 -11.50
N VAL A 99 8.11 -15.00 -12.70
CA VAL A 99 8.82 -15.43 -13.92
C VAL A 99 10.31 -15.14 -13.79
N PHE A 100 10.70 -13.94 -13.40
CA PHE A 100 12.10 -13.55 -13.27
C PHE A 100 12.85 -14.39 -12.23
N SER A 101 12.26 -14.62 -11.06
CA SER A 101 12.86 -15.44 -10.01
C SER A 101 12.97 -16.91 -10.42
N LEU A 102 11.99 -17.48 -11.14
CA LEU A 102 12.09 -18.82 -11.70
C LEU A 102 13.20 -18.96 -12.73
N VAL A 103 13.40 -17.95 -13.58
CA VAL A 103 14.53 -17.93 -14.53
C VAL A 103 15.86 -17.94 -13.77
N LEU A 104 16.03 -17.10 -12.75
CA LEU A 104 17.24 -17.10 -11.92
C LEU A 104 17.49 -18.45 -11.25
N VAL A 105 16.43 -19.06 -10.70
CA VAL A 105 16.54 -20.38 -10.04
C VAL A 105 16.80 -21.51 -11.04
N PHE A 106 16.27 -21.43 -12.25
CA PHE A 106 16.56 -22.40 -13.30
C PHE A 106 18.04 -22.38 -13.69
N PHE A 107 18.61 -21.19 -13.82
CA PHE A 107 20.03 -20.97 -14.13
C PHE A 107 20.92 -20.81 -12.89
N ARG A 108 20.48 -21.30 -11.73
CA ARG A 108 21.25 -21.19 -10.47
C ARG A 108 22.67 -21.72 -10.65
N THR A 109 23.61 -21.12 -9.94
CA THR A 109 25.05 -21.41 -10.01
C THR A 109 25.75 -21.02 -11.32
N THR A 110 25.05 -20.36 -12.24
CA THR A 110 25.65 -19.83 -13.48
C THR A 110 25.90 -18.32 -13.36
N ALA A 111 26.64 -17.76 -14.32
CA ALA A 111 26.86 -16.32 -14.42
C ALA A 111 25.54 -15.53 -14.57
N LEU A 112 24.51 -16.12 -15.18
CA LEU A 112 23.21 -15.49 -15.34
C LEU A 112 22.51 -15.28 -13.99
N ASP A 113 22.55 -16.26 -13.11
CA ASP A 113 22.01 -16.14 -11.76
C ASP A 113 22.76 -15.07 -10.96
N PHE A 114 24.11 -15.09 -11.02
CA PHE A 114 24.93 -14.09 -10.33
C PHE A 114 24.59 -12.66 -10.78
N TRP A 115 24.61 -12.39 -12.08
CA TRP A 115 24.30 -11.07 -12.61
C TRP A 115 22.84 -10.67 -12.40
N GLY A 116 21.92 -11.62 -12.47
CA GLY A 116 20.51 -11.37 -12.17
C GLY A 116 20.29 -10.91 -10.72
N VAL A 117 20.99 -11.53 -9.75
CA VAL A 117 20.97 -11.08 -8.35
C VAL A 117 21.62 -9.70 -8.19
N VAL A 118 22.73 -9.43 -8.89
CA VAL A 118 23.38 -8.11 -8.90
C VAL A 118 22.41 -7.05 -9.42
N VAL A 119 21.71 -7.32 -10.52
CA VAL A 119 20.69 -6.41 -11.07
C VAL A 119 19.57 -6.15 -10.04
N CYS A 120 19.06 -7.17 -9.35
CA CYS A 120 18.07 -6.98 -8.28
C CYS A 120 18.60 -6.07 -7.16
N VAL A 121 19.87 -6.23 -6.76
CA VAL A 121 20.50 -5.40 -5.72
C VAL A 121 20.61 -3.94 -6.19
N VAL A 122 21.05 -3.73 -7.43
CA VAL A 122 21.14 -2.39 -8.03
C VAL A 122 19.73 -1.73 -8.07
N MET A 123 18.72 -2.49 -8.54
CA MET A 123 17.34 -1.98 -8.56
C MET A 123 16.82 -1.58 -7.18
N LEU A 124 17.15 -2.35 -6.13
CA LEU A 124 16.79 -2.03 -4.75
C LEU A 124 17.51 -0.80 -4.20
N SER A 125 18.71 -0.51 -4.68
CA SER A 125 19.52 0.62 -4.22
C SER A 125 19.04 1.95 -4.78
N ILE A 126 18.18 1.93 -5.81
CA ILE A 126 17.63 3.11 -6.45
C ILE A 126 16.30 3.48 -5.78
N SER A 127 16.15 4.74 -5.38
CA SER A 127 14.90 5.24 -4.80
C SER A 127 13.74 5.15 -5.78
N SER A 128 12.54 4.83 -5.28
CA SER A 128 11.31 4.82 -6.08
C SER A 128 11.01 6.18 -6.74
N LEU A 129 11.37 7.28 -6.08
CA LEU A 129 11.27 8.63 -6.65
C LEU A 129 12.14 8.81 -7.90
N PHE A 130 13.34 8.22 -7.89
CA PHE A 130 14.22 8.28 -9.06
C PHE A 130 13.60 7.55 -10.25
N TYR A 131 13.00 6.37 -10.04
CA TYR A 131 12.29 5.66 -11.10
C TYR A 131 11.13 6.46 -11.68
N ILE A 132 10.36 7.15 -10.83
CA ILE A 132 9.25 8.02 -11.25
C ILE A 132 9.78 9.17 -12.12
N ILE A 133 10.75 9.93 -11.60
CA ILE A 133 11.28 11.12 -12.29
C ILE A 133 12.00 10.72 -13.59
N ALA A 134 12.84 9.68 -13.55
CA ALA A 134 13.53 9.17 -14.74
C ALA A 134 12.54 8.63 -15.78
N GLY A 135 11.51 7.90 -15.33
CA GLY A 135 10.45 7.39 -16.19
C GLY A 135 9.67 8.51 -16.88
N GLN A 136 9.23 9.51 -16.13
CA GLN A 136 8.55 10.69 -16.69
C GLN A 136 9.45 11.46 -17.66
N TRP A 137 10.72 11.66 -17.31
CA TRP A 137 11.68 12.36 -18.15
C TRP A 137 11.92 11.61 -19.47
N LEU A 138 12.15 10.30 -19.41
CA LEU A 138 12.44 9.47 -20.58
C LEU A 138 11.19 9.28 -21.46
N PHE A 139 10.09 8.75 -20.90
CA PHE A 139 8.94 8.31 -21.70
C PHE A 139 7.99 9.46 -22.06
N SER A 140 7.84 10.48 -21.21
CA SER A 140 6.92 11.59 -21.47
C SER A 140 7.61 12.78 -22.10
N LYS A 141 8.79 13.18 -21.66
CA LYS A 141 9.48 14.38 -22.17
C LYS A 141 10.31 14.10 -23.41
N ILE A 142 11.14 13.03 -23.42
CA ILE A 142 12.03 12.71 -24.56
C ILE A 142 11.26 11.95 -25.62
N LEU A 143 10.72 10.79 -25.29
CA LEU A 143 10.07 9.88 -26.25
C LEU A 143 8.64 10.31 -26.61
N ARG A 144 7.99 11.12 -25.76
CA ARG A 144 6.62 11.62 -25.94
C ARG A 144 5.60 10.52 -26.23
N LEU A 145 5.79 9.34 -25.63
CA LEU A 145 4.93 8.16 -25.84
C LEU A 145 3.68 8.19 -24.95
N VAL A 146 3.77 8.81 -23.78
CA VAL A 146 2.72 8.83 -22.76
C VAL A 146 2.61 10.22 -22.13
N PRO A 147 1.42 10.61 -21.62
CA PRO A 147 1.24 11.86 -20.89
C PRO A 147 2.17 11.93 -19.67
N TYR A 148 2.57 13.15 -19.29
CA TYR A 148 3.45 13.38 -18.15
C TYR A 148 2.73 13.11 -16.81
N SER A 149 1.49 13.56 -16.69
CA SER A 149 0.63 13.41 -15.51
C SER A 149 -0.84 13.60 -15.89
N GLY A 150 -1.73 13.18 -15.02
CA GLY A 150 -3.16 13.36 -15.15
C GLY A 150 -3.93 12.06 -15.00
N PHE A 151 -5.25 12.18 -15.04
CA PHE A 151 -6.17 11.06 -14.99
C PHE A 151 -7.39 11.42 -15.84
N ALA A 152 -7.78 10.54 -16.75
CA ALA A 152 -8.96 10.71 -17.57
C ALA A 152 -9.92 9.55 -17.36
N GLY A 153 -11.21 9.77 -17.61
CA GLY A 153 -12.21 8.70 -17.54
C GLY A 153 -12.23 7.85 -18.81
N GLY A 154 -12.83 6.66 -18.71
CA GLY A 154 -13.01 5.75 -19.84
C GLY A 154 -11.71 5.10 -20.34
N TRP A 155 -11.63 4.87 -21.66
CA TRP A 155 -10.46 4.19 -22.25
C TRP A 155 -9.17 5.02 -22.22
N ASP A 156 -9.26 6.33 -22.13
CA ASP A 156 -8.08 7.19 -22.04
C ASP A 156 -7.35 7.04 -20.70
N THR A 157 -7.99 6.52 -19.67
CA THR A 157 -7.35 6.16 -18.38
C THR A 157 -6.10 5.30 -18.59
N LEU A 158 -6.12 4.35 -19.53
CA LEU A 158 -5.00 3.45 -19.80
C LEU A 158 -3.74 4.21 -20.25
N LYS A 159 -3.88 5.29 -21.01
CA LYS A 159 -2.74 6.11 -21.45
C LYS A 159 -2.04 6.80 -20.28
N PHE A 160 -2.81 7.23 -19.27
CA PHE A 160 -2.28 7.88 -18.07
C PHE A 160 -1.73 6.88 -17.06
N LEU A 161 -2.29 5.68 -16.99
CA LEU A 161 -1.86 4.65 -16.03
C LEU A 161 -0.69 3.78 -16.53
N ALA A 162 -0.45 3.71 -17.83
CA ALA A 162 0.59 2.84 -18.39
C ALA A 162 1.98 3.11 -17.80
N LEU A 163 2.41 4.38 -17.78
CA LEU A 163 3.72 4.74 -17.24
C LEU A 163 3.83 4.52 -15.72
N PRO A 164 2.88 5.00 -14.88
CA PRO A 164 2.89 4.70 -13.44
C PRO A 164 2.98 3.21 -13.13
N ILE A 165 2.21 2.36 -13.83
CA ILE A 165 2.22 0.91 -13.65
C ILE A 165 3.61 0.33 -13.97
N VAL A 166 4.16 0.66 -15.14
CA VAL A 166 5.49 0.15 -15.57
C VAL A 166 6.58 0.57 -14.59
N VAL A 167 6.58 1.84 -14.20
CA VAL A 167 7.56 2.40 -13.25
C VAL A 167 7.45 1.71 -11.88
N ALA A 168 6.24 1.53 -11.36
CA ALA A 168 6.04 0.88 -10.07
C ALA A 168 6.44 -0.60 -10.10
N VAL A 169 6.11 -1.33 -11.18
CA VAL A 169 6.52 -2.72 -11.37
C VAL A 169 8.04 -2.84 -11.42
N ILE A 170 8.74 -1.98 -12.18
CA ILE A 170 10.20 -2.00 -12.26
C ILE A 170 10.81 -1.69 -10.89
N ALA A 171 10.32 -0.67 -10.19
CA ALA A 171 10.83 -0.28 -8.88
C ALA A 171 10.65 -1.39 -7.83
N GLY A 172 9.57 -2.17 -7.90
CA GLY A 172 9.29 -3.29 -6.98
C GLY A 172 10.00 -4.59 -7.33
N LEU A 173 10.36 -4.80 -8.62
CA LEU A 173 10.85 -6.08 -9.13
C LEU A 173 12.09 -6.59 -8.38
N GLY A 174 13.04 -5.71 -8.05
CA GLY A 174 14.29 -6.10 -7.41
C GLY A 174 14.08 -6.75 -6.03
N SER A 175 13.19 -6.21 -5.21
CA SER A 175 12.87 -6.74 -3.87
C SER A 175 12.07 -8.03 -3.96
N GLU A 176 11.00 -8.00 -4.74
CA GLU A 176 10.07 -9.10 -4.89
C GLU A 176 10.73 -10.33 -5.50
N ALA A 177 11.48 -10.15 -6.59
CA ALA A 177 12.17 -11.27 -7.25
C ALA A 177 13.24 -11.92 -6.35
N ARG A 178 13.94 -11.15 -5.52
CA ARG A 178 14.89 -11.72 -4.55
C ARG A 178 14.18 -12.53 -3.47
N PHE A 179 13.07 -12.00 -2.95
CA PHE A 179 12.25 -12.71 -1.97
C PHE A 179 11.74 -14.03 -2.55
N LEU A 180 11.12 -14.00 -3.73
CA LEU A 180 10.60 -15.19 -4.39
C LEU A 180 11.71 -16.19 -4.76
N ARG A 181 12.89 -15.68 -5.20
CA ARG A 181 14.05 -16.53 -5.45
C ARG A 181 14.49 -17.29 -4.20
N SER A 182 14.54 -16.66 -3.03
CA SER A 182 14.91 -17.34 -1.79
C SER A 182 13.90 -18.43 -1.43
N LEU A 183 12.61 -18.17 -1.61
CA LEU A 183 11.53 -19.11 -1.38
C LEU A 183 11.60 -20.32 -2.32
N PHE A 184 11.87 -20.10 -3.62
CA PHE A 184 12.06 -21.20 -4.57
C PHE A 184 13.32 -22.03 -4.28
N LEU A 185 14.41 -21.42 -3.83
CA LEU A 185 15.62 -22.14 -3.44
C LEU A 185 15.41 -23.01 -2.22
N GLU A 186 14.63 -22.54 -1.25
CA GLU A 186 14.23 -23.33 -0.08
C GLU A 186 13.42 -24.56 -0.50
N GLU A 187 12.43 -24.37 -1.39
CA GLU A 187 11.61 -25.46 -1.91
C GLU A 187 12.43 -26.51 -2.69
N ILE A 188 13.44 -26.08 -3.43
CA ILE A 188 14.33 -27.00 -4.18
C ILE A 188 15.14 -27.92 -3.24
N GLY A 189 15.40 -27.50 -2.02
CA GLY A 189 16.12 -28.28 -1.01
C GLY A 189 15.33 -29.46 -0.43
N LYS A 190 14.01 -29.49 -0.61
CA LYS A 190 13.12 -30.47 0.03
C LYS A 190 13.20 -31.87 -0.60
N ASP A 191 12.90 -32.92 0.18
CA ASP A 191 13.05 -34.32 -0.23
C ASP A 191 12.14 -34.74 -1.40
N TYR A 192 10.98 -34.13 -1.53
CA TYR A 192 10.11 -34.43 -2.67
C TYR A 192 10.75 -34.02 -4.02
N VAL A 193 11.59 -32.98 -4.02
CA VAL A 193 12.33 -32.54 -5.22
C VAL A 193 13.44 -33.56 -5.52
N ARG A 194 14.15 -34.05 -4.51
CA ARG A 194 15.16 -35.11 -4.67
C ARG A 194 14.53 -36.37 -5.26
N THR A 195 13.35 -36.74 -4.75
CA THR A 195 12.60 -37.89 -5.28
C THR A 195 12.18 -37.70 -6.73
N ALA A 196 11.72 -36.49 -7.10
CA ALA A 196 11.34 -36.17 -8.48
C ALA A 196 12.52 -36.30 -9.45
N ARG A 197 13.71 -35.82 -9.03
CA ARG A 197 14.96 -35.97 -9.81
C ARG A 197 15.40 -37.45 -9.90
N ALA A 198 15.31 -38.21 -8.81
CA ALA A 198 15.62 -39.63 -8.82
C ALA A 198 14.74 -40.45 -9.75
N LYS A 199 13.48 -39.99 -10.00
CA LYS A 199 12.57 -40.55 -11.02
C LYS A 199 12.91 -40.12 -12.46
N GLY A 200 13.99 -39.38 -12.68
CA GLY A 200 14.44 -38.97 -14.02
C GLY A 200 13.66 -37.82 -14.64
N LEU A 201 12.90 -37.06 -13.85
CA LEU A 201 12.17 -35.89 -14.35
C LEU A 201 13.14 -34.77 -14.75
N SER A 202 12.87 -34.12 -15.88
CA SER A 202 13.68 -32.98 -16.33
C SER A 202 13.56 -31.79 -15.37
N GLU A 203 14.62 -30.98 -15.28
CA GLU A 203 14.68 -29.84 -14.34
C GLU A 203 13.53 -28.84 -14.59
N ARG A 204 13.08 -28.68 -15.83
CA ARG A 204 11.89 -27.86 -16.15
C ARG A 204 10.62 -28.40 -15.47
N VAL A 205 10.38 -29.71 -15.56
CA VAL A 205 9.22 -30.35 -14.94
C VAL A 205 9.32 -30.25 -13.41
N VAL A 206 10.50 -30.45 -12.85
CA VAL A 206 10.75 -30.32 -11.41
C VAL A 206 10.39 -28.91 -10.95
N LEU A 207 10.89 -27.85 -11.61
CA LEU A 207 10.64 -26.46 -11.23
C LEU A 207 9.17 -26.07 -11.39
N PHE A 208 8.59 -26.25 -12.57
CA PHE A 208 7.24 -25.73 -12.85
C PHE A 208 6.12 -26.58 -12.23
N LYS A 209 6.27 -27.90 -12.16
CA LYS A 209 5.23 -28.79 -11.65
C LYS A 209 5.34 -29.07 -10.16
N HIS A 210 6.55 -29.14 -9.63
CA HIS A 210 6.77 -29.51 -8.21
C HIS A 210 7.15 -28.29 -7.35
N VAL A 211 8.17 -27.53 -7.71
CA VAL A 211 8.65 -26.42 -6.90
C VAL A 211 7.65 -25.24 -6.92
N LEU A 212 7.29 -24.76 -8.10
CA LEU A 212 6.35 -23.64 -8.24
C LEU A 212 5.02 -23.93 -7.56
N ARG A 213 4.46 -25.12 -7.78
CA ARG A 213 3.15 -25.49 -7.19
C ARG A 213 3.16 -25.40 -5.66
N ASN A 214 4.23 -25.86 -5.01
CA ASN A 214 4.32 -25.81 -3.55
C ASN A 214 4.66 -24.41 -3.05
N ALA A 215 5.51 -23.67 -3.78
CA ALA A 215 5.85 -22.30 -3.45
C ALA A 215 4.69 -21.30 -3.69
N LEU A 216 3.72 -21.65 -4.54
CA LEU A 216 2.53 -20.81 -4.73
C LEU A 216 1.70 -20.65 -3.46
N LEU A 217 1.73 -21.61 -2.53
CA LEU A 217 1.00 -21.54 -1.28
C LEU A 217 1.40 -20.29 -0.47
N PRO A 218 2.64 -20.12 -0.02
CA PRO A 218 3.06 -18.93 0.72
C PRO A 218 3.00 -17.65 -0.14
N ILE A 219 3.20 -17.75 -1.46
CA ILE A 219 3.06 -16.60 -2.37
C ILE A 219 1.61 -16.10 -2.38
N LEU A 220 0.64 -16.98 -2.55
CA LEU A 220 -0.78 -16.62 -2.57
C LEU A 220 -1.25 -16.10 -1.22
N THR A 221 -0.79 -16.68 -0.11
CA THR A 221 -1.11 -16.18 1.23
C THR A 221 -0.63 -14.75 1.42
N GLY A 222 0.62 -14.45 1.05
CA GLY A 222 1.16 -13.09 1.07
C GLY A 222 0.41 -12.13 0.13
N ALA A 223 0.05 -12.62 -1.07
CA ALA A 223 -0.73 -11.86 -2.03
C ALA A 223 -2.12 -11.52 -1.48
N VAL A 224 -2.82 -12.47 -0.87
CA VAL A 224 -4.14 -12.26 -0.26
C VAL A 224 -4.06 -11.26 0.90
N ALA A 225 -3.01 -11.33 1.73
CA ALA A 225 -2.78 -10.38 2.81
C ALA A 225 -2.69 -8.93 2.33
N SER A 226 -2.13 -8.71 1.14
CA SER A 226 -1.93 -7.37 0.57
C SER A 226 -3.14 -6.82 -0.19
N LEU A 227 -4.14 -7.66 -0.58
CA LEU A 227 -5.30 -7.22 -1.36
C LEU A 227 -6.06 -6.03 -0.74
N PRO A 228 -6.41 -6.02 0.56
CA PRO A 228 -7.12 -4.89 1.14
C PRO A 228 -6.30 -3.60 1.10
N LEU A 229 -4.97 -3.68 1.18
CA LEU A 229 -4.10 -2.51 1.16
C LEU A 229 -4.01 -1.84 -0.22
N LEU A 230 -4.38 -2.55 -1.30
CA LEU A 230 -4.46 -1.96 -2.64
C LEU A 230 -5.44 -0.79 -2.70
N PHE A 231 -6.46 -0.78 -1.85
CA PHE A 231 -7.41 0.32 -1.75
C PHE A 231 -6.79 1.62 -1.21
N MET A 232 -5.72 1.52 -0.42
CA MET A 232 -5.05 2.72 0.14
C MET A 232 -4.30 3.53 -0.91
N GLY A 233 -4.01 2.92 -2.07
CA GLY A 233 -3.24 3.55 -3.13
C GLY A 233 -1.76 3.77 -2.77
N SER A 234 -1.08 4.54 -3.60
CA SER A 234 0.34 4.91 -3.41
C SER A 234 0.48 6.41 -3.27
N LEU A 235 0.87 6.90 -2.08
CA LEU A 235 1.06 8.32 -1.82
C LEU A 235 1.96 9.01 -2.85
N ILE A 236 3.10 8.38 -3.14
CA ILE A 236 4.13 8.98 -4.01
C ILE A 236 3.72 8.86 -5.47
N SER A 237 3.38 7.66 -5.94
CA SER A 237 3.05 7.44 -7.36
C SER A 237 1.83 8.25 -7.78
N GLU A 238 0.75 8.24 -7.00
CA GLU A 238 -0.46 8.99 -7.34
C GLU A 238 -0.22 10.49 -7.39
N SER A 239 0.53 11.02 -6.41
CA SER A 239 0.82 12.45 -6.35
C SER A 239 1.70 12.92 -7.51
N PHE A 240 2.78 12.20 -7.83
CA PHE A 240 3.69 12.56 -8.92
C PHE A 240 3.07 12.41 -10.30
N PHE A 241 2.20 11.44 -10.50
CA PHE A 241 1.50 11.24 -11.76
C PHE A 241 0.16 11.98 -11.85
N GLY A 242 -0.23 12.72 -10.80
CA GLY A 242 -1.48 13.50 -10.79
C GLY A 242 -2.73 12.63 -10.84
N ILE A 243 -2.70 11.45 -10.22
CA ILE A 243 -3.84 10.54 -10.14
C ILE A 243 -4.65 10.91 -8.88
N PRO A 244 -5.96 11.24 -9.02
CA PRO A 244 -6.80 11.68 -7.90
C PRO A 244 -7.25 10.48 -7.04
N GLY A 245 -6.30 9.77 -6.43
CA GLY A 245 -6.54 8.60 -5.61
C GLY A 245 -6.52 8.88 -4.11
N LEU A 246 -6.56 7.82 -3.30
CA LEU A 246 -6.54 7.89 -1.83
C LEU A 246 -5.14 8.21 -1.30
N GLY A 247 -4.10 7.75 -2.00
CA GLY A 247 -2.71 8.09 -1.68
C GLY A 247 -2.44 9.59 -1.85
N SER A 248 -2.79 10.17 -3.01
CA SER A 248 -2.66 11.62 -3.22
C SER A 248 -3.51 12.42 -2.23
N TYR A 249 -4.73 12.00 -1.96
CA TYR A 249 -5.62 12.62 -0.97
C TYR A 249 -5.02 12.65 0.44
N THR A 250 -4.36 11.57 0.84
CA THR A 250 -3.66 11.48 2.13
C THR A 250 -2.47 12.43 2.17
N LEU A 251 -1.68 12.52 1.09
CA LEU A 251 -0.53 13.42 1.01
C LEU A 251 -0.95 14.89 1.00
N ASP A 252 -2.02 15.24 0.28
CA ASP A 252 -2.60 16.58 0.28
C ASP A 252 -3.09 16.98 1.68
N ALA A 253 -3.76 16.05 2.39
CA ALA A 253 -4.22 16.27 3.76
C ALA A 253 -3.05 16.46 4.75
N LEU A 254 -1.96 15.71 4.60
CA LEU A 254 -0.74 15.90 5.40
C LEU A 254 -0.11 17.26 5.15
N SER A 255 -0.02 17.66 3.89
CA SER A 255 0.57 18.95 3.48
C SER A 255 -0.32 20.12 3.89
N GLY A 256 -1.64 19.97 3.78
CA GLY A 256 -2.65 20.97 4.19
C GLY A 256 -2.99 20.94 5.68
N GLN A 257 -2.41 19.99 6.44
CA GLN A 257 -2.62 19.83 7.89
C GLN A 257 -4.09 19.58 8.26
N ASP A 258 -4.87 18.92 7.38
CA ASP A 258 -6.23 18.48 7.69
C ASP A 258 -6.19 17.18 8.49
N PHE A 259 -6.14 17.34 9.82
CA PHE A 259 -6.05 16.21 10.75
C PHE A 259 -7.28 15.30 10.74
N SER A 260 -8.42 15.79 10.27
CA SER A 260 -9.65 15.00 10.16
C SER A 260 -9.53 13.96 9.05
N ILE A 261 -9.00 14.36 7.89
CA ILE A 261 -8.72 13.45 6.78
C ILE A 261 -7.60 12.48 7.16
N VAL A 262 -6.48 12.97 7.71
CA VAL A 262 -5.34 12.12 8.10
C VAL A 262 -5.79 11.02 9.06
N ARG A 263 -6.57 11.36 10.09
CA ARG A 263 -7.12 10.39 11.04
C ARG A 263 -8.00 9.35 10.35
N ALA A 264 -8.90 9.79 9.46
CA ALA A 264 -9.77 8.90 8.69
C ALA A 264 -8.96 7.91 7.85
N MET A 265 -7.91 8.39 7.16
CA MET A 265 -7.05 7.56 6.32
C MET A 265 -6.20 6.59 7.12
N VAL A 266 -5.67 6.99 8.29
CA VAL A 266 -4.95 6.09 9.20
C VAL A 266 -5.88 5.00 9.74
N PHE A 267 -7.09 5.36 10.15
CA PHE A 267 -8.08 4.38 10.60
C PHE A 267 -8.45 3.39 9.49
N LEU A 268 -8.73 3.89 8.28
CA LEU A 268 -9.05 3.06 7.13
C LEU A 268 -7.90 2.11 6.79
N GLY A 269 -6.67 2.60 6.74
CA GLY A 269 -5.48 1.79 6.46
C GLY A 269 -5.26 0.71 7.52
N SER A 270 -5.42 1.06 8.80
CA SER A 270 -5.30 0.08 9.90
C SER A 270 -6.38 -0.99 9.83
N SER A 271 -7.62 -0.60 9.52
CA SER A 271 -8.74 -1.54 9.36
C SER A 271 -8.52 -2.48 8.18
N LEU A 272 -8.09 -1.96 7.02
CA LEU A 272 -7.77 -2.75 5.84
C LEU A 272 -6.59 -3.70 6.11
N TYR A 273 -5.59 -3.27 6.86
CA TYR A 273 -4.47 -4.12 7.27
C TYR A 273 -4.93 -5.30 8.12
N ILE A 274 -5.79 -5.06 9.13
CA ILE A 274 -6.37 -6.12 9.96
C ILE A 274 -7.18 -7.11 9.11
N VAL A 275 -8.01 -6.60 8.19
CA VAL A 275 -8.75 -7.44 7.24
C VAL A 275 -7.79 -8.27 6.39
N GLY A 276 -6.68 -7.70 5.92
CA GLY A 276 -5.64 -8.41 5.18
C GLY A 276 -5.02 -9.56 5.97
N LEU A 277 -4.71 -9.35 7.25
CA LEU A 277 -4.20 -10.41 8.12
C LEU A 277 -5.21 -11.55 8.30
N ILE A 278 -6.48 -11.21 8.57
CA ILE A 278 -7.55 -12.22 8.69
C ILE A 278 -7.70 -13.01 7.38
N MET A 279 -7.70 -12.33 6.23
CA MET A 279 -7.78 -12.98 4.93
C MET A 279 -6.58 -13.89 4.68
N ALA A 280 -5.38 -13.50 5.10
CA ALA A 280 -4.18 -14.32 5.02
C ALA A 280 -4.33 -15.61 5.83
N ASP A 281 -4.78 -15.52 7.09
CA ASP A 281 -4.98 -16.68 7.97
C ASP A 281 -6.03 -17.64 7.40
N ILE A 282 -7.14 -17.10 6.90
CA ILE A 282 -8.19 -17.89 6.23
C ILE A 282 -7.62 -18.58 4.97
N SER A 283 -6.88 -17.84 4.12
CA SER A 283 -6.30 -18.38 2.90
C SER A 283 -5.28 -19.48 3.18
N TYR A 284 -4.48 -19.31 4.25
CA TYR A 284 -3.52 -20.32 4.68
C TYR A 284 -4.22 -21.62 5.12
N THR A 285 -5.29 -21.52 5.92
CA THR A 285 -6.08 -22.67 6.37
C THR A 285 -6.77 -23.40 5.21
N LEU A 286 -7.29 -22.64 4.23
CA LEU A 286 -7.91 -23.22 3.03
C LEU A 286 -6.88 -23.92 2.13
N ALA A 287 -5.67 -23.41 2.09
CA ALA A 287 -4.62 -23.90 1.23
C ALA A 287 -3.88 -25.13 1.80
N ASP A 288 -3.74 -25.22 3.14
CA ASP A 288 -3.19 -26.39 3.84
C ASP A 288 -4.20 -26.96 4.86
N PRO A 289 -5.00 -27.97 4.47
CA PRO A 289 -6.01 -28.56 5.35
C PRO A 289 -5.43 -29.31 6.57
N ARG A 290 -4.10 -29.39 6.70
CA ARG A 290 -3.44 -29.99 7.87
C ARG A 290 -3.33 -29.01 9.05
N VAL A 291 -3.44 -27.71 8.78
CA VAL A 291 -3.47 -26.67 9.80
C VAL A 291 -4.89 -26.54 10.33
N ARG A 292 -5.11 -26.91 11.60
CA ARG A 292 -6.36 -26.65 12.30
C ARG A 292 -6.11 -25.51 13.30
N PHE A 293 -7.06 -24.60 13.40
CA PHE A 293 -7.08 -23.65 14.50
C PHE A 293 -7.32 -24.46 15.79
N GLU A 294 -6.35 -24.50 16.72
CA GLU A 294 -6.52 -24.93 18.10
C GLU A 294 -7.06 -23.77 18.93
#